data_1b4b349a325b135ccd2439adff5c8884
#
_entry.id   1b4b349a325b135ccd2439adff5c8884
#
_cell.length_a   1.000
_cell.length_b   1.000
_cell.length_c   1.000
_cell.angle_alpha   90.00
_cell.angle_beta   90.00
_cell.angle_gamma   90.00
#
_symmetry.space_group_name_H-M   'P 1'
#
loop_
_entity.id
_entity.type
_entity.pdbx_description
1 polymer ?
#
loop_
_entity_poly.entity_id
_entity_poly.type
_entity_poly.pdbx_seq_one_letter_code
_entity_poly.pdbx_strand_id
1 'polypeptide(L)'
;MPRMRIVAAILLAWAANMPFEKPGDADLKKKLTPEQYRVTQHEGTEPPFHNQYWDNHEAGIYVDLVSGEPLFSSLDKFDSGTGWPSFTKPLEAENVTTKTDTRLFMKRVEVRSKTADSHLGHVFEDGPAPTGLRYCMNSASLRFVPVARMEAEGYGKYLPLFKKGTK
;
A
#
# COMPACT_ATOMS: atom_id res chain seq x y z
N MET A 1 -0.84 21.33 34.15
CA MET A 1 -1.48 20.08 33.71
C MET A 1 -1.03 19.75 32.28
N PRO A 2 -0.32 18.66 32.04
CA PRO A 2 0.12 18.34 30.71
C PRO A 2 -1.06 17.84 29.88
N ARG A 3 -1.28 18.45 28.74
CA ARG A 3 -2.26 18.00 27.75
C ARG A 3 -1.73 16.72 27.11
N MET A 4 -2.32 15.61 27.49
CA MET A 4 -2.09 14.31 26.89
C MET A 4 -2.59 14.35 25.42
N ARG A 5 -1.65 14.31 24.47
CA ARG A 5 -1.95 14.28 23.04
C ARG A 5 -2.50 12.89 22.72
N ILE A 6 -3.77 12.86 22.34
CA ILE A 6 -4.44 11.67 21.81
C ILE A 6 -3.93 11.45 20.38
N VAL A 7 -2.88 10.67 20.21
CA VAL A 7 -2.38 10.20 18.91
C VAL A 7 -2.56 8.68 18.75
N ALA A 8 -3.29 8.05 19.67
CA ALA A 8 -3.25 6.59 19.83
C ALA A 8 -4.44 5.81 19.21
N ALA A 9 -5.35 6.41 18.47
CA ALA A 9 -6.63 5.76 18.16
C ALA A 9 -6.74 5.04 16.80
N ILE A 10 -5.75 5.14 15.89
CA ILE A 10 -5.85 4.52 14.55
C ILE A 10 -5.00 3.23 14.43
N LEU A 11 -4.02 3.04 15.30
CA LEU A 11 -3.08 1.90 15.23
C LEU A 11 -3.61 0.59 15.84
N LEU A 12 -4.73 0.61 16.53
CA LEU A 12 -5.26 -0.55 17.27
C LEU A 12 -6.37 -1.34 16.57
N ALA A 13 -6.92 -0.83 15.47
CA ALA A 13 -8.07 -1.47 14.83
C ALA A 13 -7.72 -2.80 14.12
N TRP A 14 -6.49 -2.96 13.66
CA TRP A 14 -6.06 -4.20 13.02
C TRP A 14 -5.69 -5.32 14.01
N ALA A 15 -5.23 -4.97 15.20
CA ALA A 15 -4.87 -5.92 16.25
C ALA A 15 -6.08 -6.44 17.07
N ALA A 16 -7.18 -5.72 17.03
CA ALA A 16 -8.42 -6.10 17.72
C ALA A 16 -9.46 -6.48 16.67
N ASN A 17 -9.61 -7.70 16.32
CA ASN A 17 -10.67 -8.38 15.52
C ASN A 17 -11.98 -7.62 15.26
N MET A 18 -11.92 -6.28 15.18
CA MET A 18 -13.03 -5.39 14.88
C MET A 18 -13.11 -5.17 13.37
N PRO A 19 -14.29 -5.27 12.77
CA PRO A 19 -14.44 -4.98 11.35
C PRO A 19 -14.01 -3.53 11.08
N PHE A 20 -13.15 -3.35 10.08
CA PHE A 20 -12.74 -2.02 9.64
C PHE A 20 -13.96 -1.28 9.05
N GLU A 21 -14.22 -0.09 9.58
CA GLU A 21 -15.22 0.82 9.01
C GLU A 21 -14.49 1.97 8.31
N LYS A 22 -14.71 2.08 7.01
CA LYS A 22 -14.10 3.14 6.19
C LYS A 22 -14.61 4.50 6.64
N PRO A 23 -13.73 5.47 6.95
CA PRO A 23 -14.14 6.81 7.29
C PRO A 23 -14.97 7.46 6.18
N GLY A 24 -15.90 8.32 6.55
CA GLY A 24 -16.68 9.10 5.59
C GLY A 24 -15.81 10.07 4.78
N ASP A 25 -16.31 10.51 3.64
CA ASP A 25 -15.59 11.36 2.68
C ASP A 25 -15.01 12.64 3.32
N ALA A 26 -15.80 13.31 4.17
CA ALA A 26 -15.36 14.51 4.87
C ALA A 26 -14.17 14.25 5.82
N ASP A 27 -14.14 13.09 6.48
CA ASP A 27 -13.05 12.71 7.37
C ASP A 27 -11.80 12.30 6.59
N LEU A 28 -11.96 11.61 5.46
CA LEU A 28 -10.85 11.29 4.57
C LEU A 28 -10.19 12.56 4.04
N LYS A 29 -10.97 13.56 3.61
CA LYS A 29 -10.46 14.88 3.19
C LYS A 29 -9.65 15.61 4.26
N LYS A 30 -10.02 15.42 5.53
CA LYS A 30 -9.29 16.04 6.66
C LYS A 30 -8.01 15.28 7.03
N LYS A 31 -8.00 13.96 6.86
CA LYS A 31 -6.90 13.09 7.28
C LYS A 31 -5.81 12.92 6.23
N LEU A 32 -6.20 12.95 4.95
CA LEU A 32 -5.31 12.73 3.82
C LEU A 32 -4.84 14.06 3.24
N THR A 33 -3.63 14.06 2.68
CA THR A 33 -3.20 15.18 1.84
C THR A 33 -4.08 15.25 0.58
N PRO A 34 -4.16 16.40 -0.12
CA PRO A 34 -4.91 16.50 -1.36
C PRO A 34 -4.51 15.45 -2.40
N GLU A 35 -3.21 15.14 -2.52
CA GLU A 35 -2.73 14.10 -3.42
C GLU A 35 -3.16 12.70 -2.99
N GLN A 36 -2.99 12.36 -1.72
CA GLN A 36 -3.43 11.07 -1.17
C GLN A 36 -4.93 10.86 -1.36
N TYR A 37 -5.74 11.89 -1.11
CA TYR A 37 -7.17 11.83 -1.32
C TYR A 37 -7.52 11.64 -2.81
N ARG A 38 -6.91 12.42 -3.70
CA ARG A 38 -7.12 12.31 -5.15
C ARG A 38 -6.73 10.92 -5.68
N VAL A 39 -5.59 10.38 -5.24
CA VAL A 39 -5.12 9.07 -5.68
C VAL A 39 -6.02 7.96 -5.16
N THR A 40 -6.29 7.92 -3.86
CA THR A 40 -7.01 6.80 -3.23
C THR A 40 -8.51 6.80 -3.52
N GLN A 41 -9.14 7.98 -3.63
CA GLN A 41 -10.59 8.14 -3.75
C GLN A 41 -11.07 8.51 -5.16
N HIS A 42 -10.21 9.09 -5.98
CA HIS A 42 -10.54 9.55 -7.33
C HIS A 42 -9.62 8.97 -8.41
N GLU A 43 -8.97 7.83 -8.13
CA GLU A 43 -8.18 7.09 -9.12
C GLU A 43 -7.08 7.94 -9.78
N GLY A 44 -6.52 8.88 -9.01
CA GLY A 44 -5.41 9.72 -9.46
C GLY A 44 -4.11 8.94 -9.57
N THR A 45 -3.16 9.52 -10.27
CA THR A 45 -1.79 9.03 -10.38
C THR A 45 -0.83 10.10 -9.91
N GLU A 46 0.10 9.74 -9.02
CA GLU A 46 1.17 10.62 -8.57
C GLU A 46 2.25 10.76 -9.66
N PRO A 47 3.11 11.81 -9.61
CA PRO A 47 4.21 11.95 -10.57
C PRO A 47 5.25 10.84 -10.43
N PRO A 48 5.79 10.33 -11.56
CA PRO A 48 6.89 9.37 -11.53
C PRO A 48 8.17 10.05 -11.00
N PHE A 49 9.01 9.30 -10.29
CA PHE A 49 10.27 9.74 -9.68
C PHE A 49 10.15 10.87 -8.65
N HIS A 50 8.96 11.34 -8.35
CA HIS A 50 8.65 12.40 -7.39
C HIS A 50 7.57 11.92 -6.42
N ASN A 51 7.80 10.76 -5.80
CA ASN A 51 6.93 10.16 -4.81
C ASN A 51 7.76 9.43 -3.76
N GLN A 52 7.14 9.06 -2.66
CA GLN A 52 7.86 8.67 -1.44
C GLN A 52 8.61 7.35 -1.54
N TYR A 53 8.12 6.38 -2.32
CA TYR A 53 8.61 4.99 -2.23
C TYR A 53 9.16 4.41 -3.54
N TRP A 54 9.24 5.18 -4.63
CA TRP A 54 9.73 4.63 -5.90
C TRP A 54 11.14 4.03 -5.77
N ASP A 55 12.02 4.66 -4.98
CA ASP A 55 13.41 4.26 -4.72
C ASP A 55 13.64 3.77 -3.27
N ASN A 56 12.60 3.44 -2.53
CA ASN A 56 12.74 2.89 -1.18
C ASN A 56 13.20 1.43 -1.24
N HIS A 57 14.38 1.15 -0.67
CA HIS A 57 14.98 -0.19 -0.59
C HIS A 57 15.00 -0.75 0.84
N GLU A 58 14.40 -0.06 1.80
CA GLU A 58 14.36 -0.49 3.19
C GLU A 58 13.47 -1.74 3.35
N ALA A 59 13.88 -2.67 4.23
CA ALA A 59 13.13 -3.87 4.53
C ALA A 59 11.87 -3.55 5.35
N GLY A 60 10.74 -4.03 4.89
CA GLY A 60 9.45 -3.84 5.54
C GLY A 60 8.28 -4.18 4.64
N ILE A 61 7.09 -3.80 5.08
CA ILE A 61 5.86 -4.00 4.33
C ILE A 61 5.18 -2.67 3.97
N TYR A 62 4.36 -2.72 2.95
CA TYR A 62 3.53 -1.60 2.50
C TYR A 62 2.07 -1.95 2.77
N VAL A 63 1.41 -1.08 3.52
CA VAL A 63 0.02 -1.25 3.93
C VAL A 63 -0.86 -0.20 3.28
N ASP A 64 -2.17 -0.46 3.21
CA ASP A 64 -3.14 0.52 2.73
C ASP A 64 -3.12 1.76 3.62
N LEU A 65 -3.07 2.94 3.01
CA LEU A 65 -3.00 4.20 3.74
C LEU A 65 -4.24 4.45 4.61
N VAL A 66 -5.40 3.99 4.16
CA VAL A 66 -6.69 4.24 4.82
C VAL A 66 -7.00 3.18 5.87
N SER A 67 -6.85 1.90 5.55
CA SER A 67 -7.23 0.79 6.43
C SER A 67 -6.08 0.20 7.26
N GLY A 68 -4.84 0.34 6.80
CA GLY A 68 -3.70 -0.39 7.36
C GLY A 68 -3.61 -1.84 6.89
N GLU A 69 -4.43 -2.28 5.95
CA GLU A 69 -4.40 -3.63 5.40
C GLU A 69 -3.05 -3.93 4.73
N PRO A 70 -2.36 -5.04 5.07
CA PRO A 70 -1.07 -5.39 4.46
C PRO A 70 -1.25 -5.72 2.97
N LEU A 71 -0.48 -5.07 2.10
CA LEU A 71 -0.64 -5.16 0.65
C LEU A 71 0.58 -5.73 -0.07
N PHE A 72 1.78 -5.20 0.20
CA PHE A 72 3.01 -5.59 -0.48
C PHE A 72 4.18 -5.69 0.48
N SER A 73 5.21 -6.44 0.08
CA SER A 73 6.46 -6.60 0.82
C SER A 73 7.64 -6.04 0.04
N SER A 74 8.63 -5.48 0.76
CA SER A 74 9.91 -5.11 0.18
C SER A 74 10.64 -6.29 -0.46
N LEU A 75 10.35 -7.52 -0.03
CA LEU A 75 10.94 -8.74 -0.61
C LEU A 75 10.49 -8.99 -2.06
N ASP A 76 9.35 -8.45 -2.44
CA ASP A 76 8.76 -8.57 -3.78
C ASP A 76 8.90 -7.27 -4.58
N LYS A 77 9.52 -6.24 -4.01
CA LYS A 77 9.75 -4.95 -4.68
C LYS A 77 10.96 -5.03 -5.60
N PHE A 78 10.88 -4.38 -6.75
CA PHE A 78 11.99 -4.29 -7.71
C PHE A 78 12.03 -2.91 -8.39
N ASP A 79 13.21 -2.55 -8.89
CA ASP A 79 13.40 -1.30 -9.62
C ASP A 79 12.94 -1.48 -11.07
N SER A 80 11.73 -1.03 -11.37
CA SER A 80 11.14 -1.16 -12.71
C SER A 80 11.60 -0.10 -13.71
N GLY A 81 12.24 0.97 -13.22
CA GLY A 81 12.63 2.12 -14.05
C GLY A 81 11.47 3.04 -14.44
N THR A 82 10.24 2.78 -13.94
CA THR A 82 9.05 3.55 -14.29
C THR A 82 8.86 4.81 -13.43
N GLY A 83 9.51 4.87 -12.26
CA GLY A 83 9.37 5.99 -11.32
C GLY A 83 8.25 5.80 -10.29
N TRP A 84 7.61 4.64 -10.23
CA TRP A 84 6.66 4.24 -9.22
C TRP A 84 7.11 2.97 -8.51
N PRO A 85 6.74 2.78 -7.22
CA PRO A 85 7.05 1.53 -6.53
C PRO A 85 6.38 0.35 -7.25
N SER A 86 7.18 -0.67 -7.54
CA SER A 86 6.79 -1.83 -8.34
C SER A 86 7.05 -3.12 -7.59
N PHE A 87 6.11 -4.06 -7.67
CA PHE A 87 6.15 -5.33 -6.97
C PHE A 87 5.79 -6.48 -7.91
N THR A 88 6.36 -7.66 -7.65
CA THR A 88 6.09 -8.86 -8.45
C THR A 88 4.80 -9.56 -8.08
N LYS A 89 4.35 -9.37 -6.83
CA LYS A 89 3.12 -9.97 -6.29
C LYS A 89 2.66 -9.22 -5.04
N PRO A 90 1.39 -9.33 -4.64
CA PRO A 90 0.94 -8.87 -3.32
C PRO A 90 1.48 -9.76 -2.20
N LEU A 91 1.55 -9.21 -0.99
CA LEU A 91 1.90 -9.96 0.24
C LEU A 91 0.81 -10.98 0.59
N GLU A 92 -0.44 -10.55 0.52
CA GLU A 92 -1.64 -11.38 0.66
C GLU A 92 -2.53 -11.14 -0.56
N ALA A 93 -2.69 -12.13 -1.43
CA ALA A 93 -3.45 -12.00 -2.67
C ALA A 93 -4.91 -11.60 -2.43
N GLU A 94 -5.49 -12.04 -1.32
CA GLU A 94 -6.86 -11.73 -0.92
C GLU A 94 -7.10 -10.29 -0.47
N ASN A 95 -6.03 -9.53 -0.19
CA ASN A 95 -6.13 -8.14 0.24
C ASN A 95 -6.18 -7.13 -0.92
N VAL A 96 -6.04 -7.61 -2.14
CA VAL A 96 -6.17 -6.79 -3.36
C VAL A 96 -7.28 -7.31 -4.25
N THR A 97 -7.92 -6.39 -4.96
CA THR A 97 -8.91 -6.68 -5.98
C THR A 97 -8.50 -6.04 -7.30
N THR A 98 -8.95 -6.59 -8.40
CA THR A 98 -8.66 -6.06 -9.73
C THR A 98 -9.95 -5.80 -10.50
N LYS A 99 -9.95 -4.77 -11.33
CA LYS A 99 -11.01 -4.51 -12.30
C LYS A 99 -10.45 -3.95 -13.60
N THR A 100 -11.17 -4.16 -14.69
CA THR A 100 -10.80 -3.58 -16.00
C THR A 100 -10.98 -2.06 -15.96
N ASP A 101 -9.93 -1.36 -16.35
CA ASP A 101 -9.92 0.09 -16.55
C ASP A 101 -9.77 0.38 -18.05
N THR A 102 -10.75 1.05 -18.62
CA THR A 102 -10.78 1.40 -20.05
C THR A 102 -10.54 2.88 -20.31
N ARG A 103 -10.15 3.65 -19.31
CA ARG A 103 -9.83 5.07 -19.46
C ARG A 103 -8.62 5.27 -20.38
N LEU A 104 -8.51 6.45 -20.96
CA LEU A 104 -7.44 6.85 -21.86
C LEU A 104 -7.35 5.97 -23.14
N PHE A 105 -8.46 5.39 -23.58
CA PHE A 105 -8.54 4.51 -24.76
C PHE A 105 -7.64 3.25 -24.67
N MET A 106 -7.20 2.90 -23.46
CA MET A 106 -6.37 1.73 -23.18
C MET A 106 -7.11 0.81 -22.24
N LYS A 107 -7.00 -0.50 -22.47
CA LYS A 107 -7.47 -1.51 -21.52
C LYS A 107 -6.34 -1.81 -20.55
N ARG A 108 -6.54 -1.46 -19.29
CA ARG A 108 -5.61 -1.74 -18.18
C ARG A 108 -6.33 -2.51 -17.08
N VAL A 109 -5.56 -3.15 -16.19
CA VAL A 109 -6.10 -3.81 -15.00
C VAL A 109 -5.77 -2.96 -13.78
N GLU A 110 -6.78 -2.31 -13.23
CA GLU A 110 -6.69 -1.53 -12.00
C GLU A 110 -6.57 -2.46 -10.79
N VAL A 111 -5.72 -2.08 -9.84
CA VAL A 111 -5.56 -2.75 -8.54
C VAL A 111 -6.09 -1.83 -7.43
N ARG A 112 -6.94 -2.40 -6.58
CA ARG A 112 -7.54 -1.71 -5.43
C ARG A 112 -7.33 -2.54 -4.16
N SER A 113 -7.29 -1.87 -3.01
CA SER A 113 -7.33 -2.58 -1.73
C SER A 113 -8.73 -3.13 -1.47
N LYS A 114 -8.80 -4.33 -0.89
CA LYS A 114 -10.09 -5.00 -0.67
C LYS A 114 -10.92 -4.31 0.39
N THR A 115 -10.33 -3.96 1.53
CA THR A 115 -11.07 -3.49 2.71
C THR A 115 -11.49 -2.02 2.61
N ALA A 116 -10.57 -1.14 2.21
CA ALA A 116 -10.87 0.30 2.07
C ALA A 116 -11.32 0.70 0.68
N ASP A 117 -11.20 -0.21 -0.30
CA ASP A 117 -11.46 0.07 -1.72
C ASP A 117 -10.67 1.30 -2.21
N SER A 118 -9.43 1.44 -1.76
CA SER A 118 -8.52 2.48 -2.24
C SER A 118 -7.99 2.12 -3.62
N HIS A 119 -7.96 3.09 -4.53
CA HIS A 119 -7.18 2.93 -5.76
C HIS A 119 -5.70 2.84 -5.43
N LEU A 120 -5.03 1.77 -5.85
CA LEU A 120 -3.60 1.55 -5.60
C LEU A 120 -2.75 1.85 -6.85
N GLY A 121 -3.19 1.41 -7.99
CA GLY A 121 -2.47 1.49 -9.25
C GLY A 121 -2.99 0.48 -10.26
N HIS A 122 -2.06 -0.09 -11.03
CA HIS A 122 -2.37 -1.06 -12.10
C HIS A 122 -1.38 -2.22 -12.07
N VAL A 123 -1.79 -3.36 -12.61
CA VAL A 123 -0.92 -4.51 -12.82
C VAL A 123 -0.75 -4.78 -14.32
N PHE A 124 0.50 -5.07 -14.71
CA PHE A 124 0.94 -5.32 -16.09
C PHE A 124 1.64 -6.67 -16.18
N GLU A 125 1.68 -7.26 -17.40
CA GLU A 125 2.30 -8.56 -17.66
C GLU A 125 3.75 -8.44 -18.17
N ASP A 126 4.42 -7.34 -17.87
CA ASP A 126 5.79 -7.02 -18.27
C ASP A 126 6.77 -7.02 -17.08
N GLY A 127 6.45 -7.78 -16.06
CA GLY A 127 7.29 -7.93 -14.85
C GLY A 127 8.33 -9.05 -14.97
N PRO A 128 9.23 -9.15 -13.98
CA PRO A 128 10.26 -10.18 -13.95
C PRO A 128 9.70 -11.57 -13.59
N ALA A 129 10.45 -12.62 -13.94
CA ALA A 129 10.19 -13.95 -13.44
C ALA A 129 10.27 -13.98 -11.89
N PRO A 130 9.56 -14.92 -11.20
CA PRO A 130 8.76 -15.99 -11.75
C PRO A 130 7.33 -15.61 -12.13
N THR A 131 6.78 -14.48 -11.61
CA THR A 131 5.36 -14.15 -11.83
C THR A 131 5.10 -13.54 -13.20
N GLY A 132 6.08 -12.83 -13.79
CA GLY A 132 5.90 -12.06 -15.00
C GLY A 132 5.01 -10.82 -14.80
N LEU A 133 4.64 -10.50 -13.57
CA LEU A 133 3.73 -9.40 -13.25
C LEU A 133 4.48 -8.19 -12.69
N ARG A 134 4.01 -7.01 -13.02
CA ARG A 134 4.44 -5.74 -12.45
C ARG A 134 3.24 -5.02 -11.86
N TYR A 135 3.14 -5.05 -10.54
CA TYR A 135 2.19 -4.23 -9.76
C TYR A 135 2.80 -2.84 -9.60
N CYS A 136 2.33 -1.90 -10.39
CA CYS A 136 2.79 -0.51 -10.40
C CYS A 136 1.85 0.32 -9.52
N MET A 137 2.33 0.67 -8.32
CA MET A 137 1.50 1.26 -7.28
C MET A 137 1.85 2.73 -7.06
N ASN A 138 0.89 3.51 -6.57
CA ASN A 138 1.12 4.88 -6.11
C ASN A 138 1.61 4.88 -4.66
N SER A 139 2.73 5.56 -4.38
CA SER A 139 3.19 5.79 -3.01
C SER A 139 2.11 6.48 -2.16
N ALA A 140 1.35 7.37 -2.77
CA ALA A 140 0.28 8.14 -2.12
C ALA A 140 -0.89 7.26 -1.59
N SER A 141 -0.99 6.01 -2.03
CA SER A 141 -1.99 5.04 -1.54
C SER A 141 -1.42 4.08 -0.48
N LEU A 142 -0.13 4.14 -0.21
CA LEU A 142 0.60 3.22 0.65
C LEU A 142 1.18 3.93 1.88
N ARG A 143 1.37 3.14 2.93
CA ARG A 143 2.19 3.49 4.09
C ARG A 143 3.24 2.41 4.30
N PHE A 144 4.50 2.79 4.37
CA PHE A 144 5.60 1.87 4.64
C PHE A 144 5.75 1.63 6.13
N VAL A 145 5.90 0.36 6.51
CA VAL A 145 6.18 -0.09 7.88
C VAL A 145 7.51 -0.82 7.88
N PRO A 146 8.59 -0.22 8.39
CA PRO A 146 9.89 -0.87 8.45
C PRO A 146 9.85 -2.06 9.41
N VAL A 147 10.71 -3.07 9.15
CA VAL A 147 10.79 -4.31 9.97
C VAL A 147 10.84 -4.00 11.47
N ALA A 148 11.63 -2.99 11.88
CA ALA A 148 11.78 -2.62 13.29
C ALA A 148 10.48 -2.19 13.96
N ARG A 149 9.47 -1.76 13.23
CA ARG A 149 8.19 -1.31 13.75
C ARG A 149 7.03 -2.29 13.52
N MET A 150 7.25 -3.35 12.78
CA MET A 150 6.18 -4.29 12.41
C MET A 150 5.51 -4.91 13.63
N GLU A 151 6.28 -5.34 14.63
CA GLU A 151 5.72 -5.93 15.85
C GLU A 151 4.84 -4.92 16.61
N ALA A 152 5.36 -3.72 16.87
CA ALA A 152 4.65 -2.67 17.60
C ALA A 152 3.39 -2.18 16.89
N GLU A 153 3.35 -2.25 15.56
CA GLU A 153 2.21 -1.80 14.75
C GLU A 153 1.22 -2.93 14.39
N GLY A 154 1.41 -4.14 14.95
CA GLY A 154 0.49 -5.27 14.78
C GLY A 154 0.73 -6.14 13.54
N TYR A 155 1.89 -6.02 12.90
CA TYR A 155 2.28 -6.80 11.72
C TYR A 155 3.33 -7.88 12.00
N GLY A 156 3.51 -8.25 13.27
CA GLY A 156 4.54 -9.21 13.71
C GLY A 156 4.48 -10.56 13.02
N LYS A 157 3.30 -11.00 12.57
CA LYS A 157 3.13 -12.26 11.85
C LYS A 157 3.94 -12.36 10.55
N TYR A 158 4.36 -11.23 9.98
CA TYR A 158 5.17 -11.19 8.76
C TYR A 158 6.68 -11.14 9.02
N LEU A 159 7.12 -10.95 10.26
CA LEU A 159 8.53 -10.93 10.63
C LEU A 159 9.32 -12.18 10.19
N PRO A 160 8.76 -13.41 10.27
CA PRO A 160 9.46 -14.61 9.81
C PRO A 160 9.90 -14.56 8.34
N LEU A 161 9.21 -13.79 7.49
CA LEU A 161 9.57 -13.65 6.09
C LEU A 161 10.92 -12.96 5.90
N PHE A 162 11.30 -12.07 6.83
CA PHE A 162 12.54 -11.30 6.79
C PHE A 162 13.72 -12.00 7.48
N LYS A 163 13.48 -13.09 8.21
CA LYS A 163 14.53 -13.87 8.91
C LYS A 163 15.21 -14.93 8.04
N LYS A 164 14.65 -15.24 6.87
CA LYS A 164 15.14 -16.32 5.99
C LYS A 164 16.33 -15.91 5.08
N GLY A 165 16.90 -14.74 5.28
CA GLY A 165 17.95 -14.17 4.42
C GLY A 165 19.37 -14.14 5.02
N THR A 166 19.62 -14.75 6.19
CA THR A 166 20.96 -14.92 6.73
C THR A 166 21.45 -16.34 6.47
N LYS A 167 21.99 -16.56 5.29
CA LYS A 167 23.01 -17.58 5.02
C LYS A 167 24.29 -16.90 4.61
#